data_9826b790bcf85a038321191c4e374d66
#
_entry.id   9826b790bcf85a038321191c4e374d66
#
_cell.length_a   1.000
_cell.length_b   1.000
_cell.length_c   1.000
_cell.angle_alpha   90.00
_cell.angle_beta   90.00
_cell.angle_gamma   90.00
#
_symmetry.space_group_name_H-M   'P 1'
#
loop_
_entity.id
_entity.type
_entity.pdbx_description
1 polymer ?
#
loop_
_entity_poly.entity_id
_entity_poly.type
_entity_poly.pdbx_seq_one_letter_code
_entity_poly.pdbx_strand_id
1 'polypeptide(L)'
;EALGLSAPEYAHIALVMDAYGTPLSKRIFSQSVEELRAAGFLPTALHNYLARLGHTYEDNAFLSLDALAAGFSAERLHRAPARFDEAQLKHWQREAVLHAPVENLWAWMDDAVHRLVPAVNRDDFIEAVRGNLLSPPDALQWARALFSTDFDISHAASEAVRAAGADFFA
;
A
#
# COMPACT_ATOMS: atom_id res chain seq x y z
N GLU A 1 38.17 -0.41 23.40
CA GLU A 1 39.57 -0.78 23.75
C GLU A 1 39.97 -0.28 25.13
N ALA A 2 39.67 0.99 25.50
CA ALA A 2 40.02 1.55 26.81
C ALA A 2 39.37 0.84 28.03
N LEU A 3 38.27 0.12 27.81
CA LEU A 3 37.55 -0.66 28.82
C LEU A 3 37.83 -2.18 28.73
N GLY A 4 38.75 -2.62 27.88
CA GLY A 4 39.03 -4.04 27.67
C GLY A 4 37.90 -4.83 26.99
N LEU A 5 36.90 -4.15 26.43
CA LEU A 5 35.80 -4.76 25.68
C LEU A 5 36.14 -4.82 24.18
N SER A 6 35.65 -5.86 23.51
CA SER A 6 35.72 -5.93 22.05
C SER A 6 34.89 -4.83 21.41
N ALA A 7 35.40 -4.16 20.40
CA ALA A 7 34.61 -3.18 19.65
C ALA A 7 33.48 -3.89 18.89
N PRO A 8 32.27 -3.31 18.87
CA PRO A 8 31.20 -3.82 18.02
C PRO A 8 31.52 -3.63 16.54
N GLU A 9 30.91 -4.44 15.69
CA GLU A 9 30.90 -4.19 14.27
C GLU A 9 29.96 -3.02 13.94
N TYR A 10 30.40 -2.16 13.03
CA TYR A 10 29.64 -0.99 12.59
C TYR A 10 29.25 -1.13 11.14
N ALA A 11 27.99 -0.81 10.85
CA ALA A 11 27.51 -0.70 9.48
C ALA A 11 26.81 0.66 9.29
N HIS A 12 26.79 1.14 8.06
CA HIS A 12 26.09 2.37 7.69
C HIS A 12 25.10 2.06 6.57
N ILE A 13 23.87 2.54 6.74
CA ILE A 13 22.86 2.53 5.69
C ILE A 13 22.77 3.92 5.04
N ALA A 14 22.32 3.96 3.80
CA ALA A 14 22.13 5.21 3.09
C ALA A 14 21.03 6.07 3.73
N LEU A 15 21.19 7.39 3.65
CA LEU A 15 20.12 8.33 4.01
C LEU A 15 18.98 8.22 3.00
N VAL A 16 17.75 8.41 3.50
CA VAL A 16 16.56 8.55 2.65
C VAL A 16 16.38 10.02 2.32
N MET A 17 16.30 10.29 1.02
CA MET A 17 16.13 11.62 0.44
C MET A 17 14.73 11.78 -0.12
N ASP A 18 14.26 13.01 -0.22
CA ASP A 18 13.08 13.37 -1.01
C ASP A 18 13.38 13.36 -2.53
N ALA A 19 12.38 13.72 -3.34
CA ALA A 19 12.51 13.82 -4.80
C ALA A 19 13.54 14.88 -5.24
N TYR A 20 13.83 15.87 -4.38
CA TYR A 20 14.75 16.99 -4.66
C TYR A 20 16.18 16.72 -4.16
N GLY A 21 16.42 15.58 -3.53
CA GLY A 21 17.71 15.22 -2.98
C GLY A 21 18.00 15.82 -1.60
N THR A 22 16.97 16.29 -0.89
CA THR A 22 17.06 16.76 0.48
C THR A 22 16.79 15.60 1.45
N PRO A 23 17.56 15.42 2.53
CA PRO A 23 17.29 14.39 3.51
C PRO A 23 15.86 14.51 4.07
N LEU A 24 15.11 13.41 4.10
CA LEU A 24 13.78 13.40 4.70
C LEU A 24 13.89 13.82 6.17
N SER A 25 13.11 14.82 6.55
CA SER A 25 13.04 15.30 7.92
C SER A 25 11.60 15.27 8.41
N LYS A 26 11.42 15.07 9.72
CA LYS A 26 10.08 15.08 10.37
C LYS A 26 9.25 16.34 10.11
N ARG A 27 9.86 17.40 9.59
CA ARG A 27 9.22 18.70 9.37
C ARG A 27 8.80 18.94 7.91
N ILE A 28 9.35 18.16 7.00
CA ILE A 28 9.16 18.36 5.57
C ILE A 28 8.95 16.97 4.93
N PHE A 29 7.71 16.63 4.54
CA PHE A 29 7.32 15.45 3.76
C PHE A 29 7.50 14.06 4.38
N SER A 30 7.70 13.90 5.68
CA SER A 30 7.69 12.56 6.28
C SER A 30 6.32 12.26 6.86
N GLN A 31 5.54 11.42 6.18
CA GLN A 31 4.40 10.77 6.82
C GLN A 31 4.94 9.80 7.88
N SER A 32 4.44 9.93 9.09
CA SER A 32 4.73 8.95 10.13
C SER A 32 4.05 7.62 9.82
N VAL A 33 4.52 6.53 10.43
CA VAL A 33 3.85 5.22 10.32
C VAL A 33 2.40 5.29 10.82
N GLU A 34 2.13 6.18 11.80
CA GLU A 34 0.79 6.42 12.32
C GLU A 34 -0.11 7.08 11.26
N GLU A 35 0.39 8.09 10.56
CA GLU A 35 -0.33 8.74 9.46
C GLU A 35 -0.56 7.80 8.27
N LEU A 36 0.42 6.98 7.92
CA LEU A 36 0.26 5.96 6.87
C LEU A 36 -0.78 4.91 7.28
N ARG A 37 -0.79 4.49 8.56
CA ARG A 37 -1.84 3.61 9.08
C ARG A 37 -3.22 4.26 9.01
N ALA A 38 -3.33 5.51 9.42
CA ALA A 38 -4.58 6.28 9.34
C ALA A 38 -5.06 6.46 7.89
N ALA A 39 -4.14 6.58 6.93
CA ALA A 39 -4.44 6.59 5.50
C ALA A 39 -4.78 5.21 4.91
N GLY A 40 -4.73 4.14 5.72
CA GLY A 40 -5.12 2.80 5.31
C GLY A 40 -3.99 1.96 4.69
N PHE A 41 -2.72 2.37 4.80
CA PHE A 41 -1.62 1.53 4.32
C PHE A 41 -1.49 0.26 5.15
N LEU A 42 -1.37 -0.87 4.47
CA LEU A 42 -1.16 -2.17 5.10
C LEU A 42 0.30 -2.32 5.57
N PRO A 43 0.56 -2.93 6.74
CA PRO A 43 1.92 -3.14 7.22
C PRO A 43 2.81 -3.89 6.22
N THR A 44 2.26 -4.86 5.50
CA THR A 44 2.95 -5.65 4.48
C THR A 44 3.40 -4.80 3.28
N ALA A 45 2.65 -3.75 2.93
CA ALA A 45 3.06 -2.77 1.93
C ALA A 45 4.32 -2.00 2.38
N LEU A 46 4.30 -1.52 3.63
CA LEU A 46 5.43 -0.79 4.21
C LEU A 46 6.68 -1.69 4.33
N HIS A 47 6.52 -2.95 4.74
CA HIS A 47 7.63 -3.90 4.80
C HIS A 47 8.28 -4.08 3.43
N ASN A 48 7.49 -4.32 2.38
CA ASN A 48 8.00 -4.49 1.02
C ASN A 48 8.66 -3.23 0.47
N TYR A 49 8.09 -2.06 0.75
CA TYR A 49 8.65 -0.78 0.35
C TYR A 49 9.97 -0.48 1.07
N LEU A 50 9.96 -0.50 2.40
CA LEU A 50 11.12 -0.12 3.21
C LEU A 50 12.28 -1.09 3.05
N ALA A 51 12.00 -2.40 2.93
CA ALA A 51 13.04 -3.41 2.71
C ALA A 51 13.82 -3.15 1.41
N ARG A 52 13.19 -2.58 0.38
CA ARG A 52 13.81 -2.28 -0.92
C ARG A 52 14.38 -0.87 -1.02
N LEU A 53 14.14 -0.02 -0.04
CA LEU A 53 14.55 1.39 -0.08
C LEU A 53 16.06 1.61 0.04
N GLY A 54 16.83 0.58 0.25
CA GLY A 54 18.29 0.68 0.32
C GLY A 54 18.95 -0.68 0.19
N HIS A 55 18.21 -1.67 -0.29
CA HIS A 55 18.67 -3.06 -0.43
C HIS A 55 18.10 -3.68 -1.71
N THR A 56 18.87 -4.53 -2.35
CA THR A 56 18.43 -5.28 -3.54
C THR A 56 18.02 -6.70 -3.16
N TYR A 57 16.76 -7.07 -3.48
CA TYR A 57 16.31 -8.45 -3.46
C TYR A 57 16.46 -9.09 -4.84
N GLU A 58 16.60 -10.39 -4.89
CA GLU A 58 16.70 -11.15 -6.15
C GLU A 58 15.37 -11.15 -6.90
N ASP A 59 14.28 -11.20 -6.14
CA ASP A 59 12.92 -11.18 -6.66
C ASP A 59 12.25 -9.83 -6.36
N ASN A 60 11.63 -9.26 -7.39
CA ASN A 60 10.80 -8.06 -7.28
C ASN A 60 9.33 -8.36 -6.95
N ALA A 61 8.97 -9.62 -6.72
CA ALA A 61 7.62 -10.00 -6.29
C ALA A 61 7.29 -9.48 -4.89
N PHE A 62 6.01 -9.48 -4.57
CA PHE A 62 5.54 -9.22 -3.21
C PHE A 62 5.99 -10.36 -2.29
N LEU A 63 6.66 -10.02 -1.20
CA LEU A 63 7.25 -10.98 -0.27
C LEU A 63 6.61 -10.86 1.13
N SER A 64 6.46 -12.00 1.79
CA SER A 64 6.13 -12.02 3.23
C SER A 64 7.27 -11.43 4.07
N LEU A 65 6.99 -11.04 5.30
CA LEU A 65 8.02 -10.53 6.22
C LEU A 65 9.14 -11.55 6.44
N ASP A 66 8.80 -12.84 6.57
CA ASP A 66 9.78 -13.92 6.74
C ASP A 66 10.67 -14.08 5.49
N ALA A 67 10.08 -13.98 4.29
CA ALA A 67 10.83 -14.04 3.04
C ALA A 67 11.73 -12.80 2.87
N LEU A 68 11.28 -11.62 3.25
CA LEU A 68 12.11 -10.41 3.29
C LEU A 68 13.28 -10.56 4.26
N ALA A 69 13.03 -11.12 5.45
CA ALA A 69 14.06 -11.37 6.45
C ALA A 69 15.09 -12.41 5.97
N ALA A 70 14.62 -13.51 5.38
CA ALA A 70 15.49 -14.57 4.85
C ALA A 70 16.34 -14.09 3.66
N GLY A 71 15.81 -13.19 2.84
CA GLY A 71 16.51 -12.62 1.68
C GLY A 71 17.42 -11.43 2.03
N PHE A 72 17.43 -10.96 3.29
CA PHE A 72 18.28 -9.84 3.69
C PHE A 72 19.76 -10.24 3.77
N SER A 73 20.63 -9.40 3.18
CA SER A 73 22.08 -9.51 3.32
C SER A 73 22.69 -8.11 3.43
N ALA A 74 23.58 -7.92 4.40
CA ALA A 74 24.29 -6.65 4.58
C ALA A 74 25.16 -6.26 3.37
N GLU A 75 25.63 -7.25 2.60
CA GLU A 75 26.44 -7.04 1.38
C GLU A 75 25.62 -6.44 0.23
N ARG A 76 24.28 -6.59 0.28
CA ARG A 76 23.35 -6.05 -0.73
C ARG A 76 22.81 -4.67 -0.38
N LEU A 77 23.32 -4.07 0.71
CA LEU A 77 22.97 -2.70 1.08
C LEU A 77 23.63 -1.71 0.11
N HIS A 78 22.84 -0.76 -0.36
CA HIS A 78 23.32 0.31 -1.23
C HIS A 78 24.07 1.38 -0.42
N ARG A 79 25.15 1.90 -1.00
CA ARG A 79 25.87 3.06 -0.45
C ARG A 79 25.28 4.40 -0.92
N ALA A 80 24.61 4.39 -2.08
CA ALA A 80 23.97 5.57 -2.63
C ALA A 80 22.71 5.92 -1.82
N PRO A 81 22.40 7.22 -1.63
CA PRO A 81 21.17 7.64 -0.98
C PRO A 81 19.93 7.03 -1.63
N ALA A 82 19.03 6.51 -0.81
CA ALA A 82 17.74 6.04 -1.26
C ALA A 82 16.78 7.23 -1.44
N ARG A 83 15.93 7.19 -2.45
CA ARG A 83 14.92 8.22 -2.67
C ARG A 83 13.55 7.69 -2.26
N PHE A 84 12.84 8.47 -1.46
CA PHE A 84 11.44 8.20 -1.19
C PHE A 84 10.62 8.42 -2.45
N ASP A 85 9.84 7.42 -2.83
CA ASP A 85 8.96 7.45 -3.99
C ASP A 85 7.56 6.99 -3.57
N GLU A 86 6.62 7.93 -3.56
CA GLU A 86 5.22 7.67 -3.19
C GLU A 86 4.53 6.73 -4.21
N ALA A 87 4.91 6.79 -5.48
CA ALA A 87 4.33 5.90 -6.49
C ALA A 87 4.73 4.43 -6.24
N GLN A 88 5.97 4.20 -5.83
CA GLN A 88 6.44 2.89 -5.39
C GLN A 88 5.74 2.42 -4.12
N LEU A 89 5.53 3.30 -3.14
CA LEU A 89 4.78 2.97 -1.94
C LEU A 89 3.34 2.55 -2.27
N LYS A 90 2.67 3.28 -3.17
CA LYS A 90 1.32 2.94 -3.66
C LYS A 90 1.31 1.64 -4.47
N HIS A 91 2.37 1.35 -5.23
CA HIS A 91 2.51 0.06 -5.90
C HIS A 91 2.51 -1.08 -4.88
N TRP A 92 3.35 -1.00 -3.84
CA TRP A 92 3.39 -2.03 -2.80
C TRP A 92 2.08 -2.11 -2.00
N GLN A 93 1.34 -1.01 -1.86
CA GLN A 93 0.01 -1.05 -1.26
C GLN A 93 -0.97 -1.87 -2.11
N ARG A 94 -0.98 -1.70 -3.44
CA ARG A 94 -1.81 -2.53 -4.34
C ARG A 94 -1.44 -4.00 -4.22
N GLU A 95 -0.16 -4.31 -4.26
CA GLU A 95 0.33 -5.68 -4.09
C GLU A 95 -0.09 -6.27 -2.74
N ALA A 96 0.00 -5.48 -1.66
CA ALA A 96 -0.42 -5.91 -0.33
C ALA A 96 -1.92 -6.23 -0.28
N VAL A 97 -2.77 -5.40 -0.91
CA VAL A 97 -4.21 -5.65 -1.00
C VAL A 97 -4.49 -6.90 -1.84
N LEU A 98 -3.80 -7.08 -2.98
CA LEU A 98 -3.98 -8.25 -3.84
C LEU A 98 -3.60 -9.57 -3.14
N HIS A 99 -2.60 -9.56 -2.26
CA HIS A 99 -2.11 -10.74 -1.58
C HIS A 99 -2.69 -10.95 -0.18
N ALA A 100 -3.46 -9.98 0.34
CA ALA A 100 -4.03 -10.08 1.68
C ALA A 100 -5.14 -11.15 1.74
N PRO A 101 -5.21 -11.95 2.82
CA PRO A 101 -6.35 -12.82 3.08
C PRO A 101 -7.66 -12.04 3.15
N VAL A 102 -8.76 -12.67 2.72
CA VAL A 102 -10.10 -12.05 2.68
C VAL A 102 -10.50 -11.51 4.05
N GLU A 103 -10.24 -12.25 5.12
CA GLU A 103 -10.55 -11.85 6.51
C GLU A 103 -9.80 -10.57 6.91
N ASN A 104 -8.54 -10.44 6.49
CA ASN A 104 -7.72 -9.28 6.80
C ASN A 104 -8.20 -8.04 6.03
N LEU A 105 -8.60 -8.22 4.76
CA LEU A 105 -9.18 -7.14 3.96
C LEU A 105 -10.55 -6.71 4.52
N TRP A 106 -11.36 -7.65 4.95
CA TRP A 106 -12.62 -7.33 5.60
C TRP A 106 -12.41 -6.50 6.86
N ALA A 107 -11.51 -6.94 7.74
CA ALA A 107 -11.17 -6.19 8.96
C ALA A 107 -10.51 -4.82 8.69
N TRP A 108 -9.88 -4.65 7.53
CA TRP A 108 -9.29 -3.38 7.11
C TRP A 108 -10.32 -2.39 6.58
N MET A 109 -11.47 -2.86 6.10
CA MET A 109 -12.55 -2.01 5.60
C MET A 109 -13.31 -1.34 6.75
N ASP A 110 -13.92 -0.18 6.44
CA ASP A 110 -14.70 0.57 7.42
C ASP A 110 -16.02 -0.13 7.80
N ASP A 111 -16.51 0.14 9.01
CA ASP A 111 -17.82 -0.32 9.48
C ASP A 111 -18.98 0.06 8.54
N ALA A 112 -18.82 1.14 7.76
CA ALA A 112 -19.81 1.54 6.76
C ALA A 112 -19.92 0.51 5.62
N VAL A 113 -18.81 -0.12 5.22
CA VAL A 113 -18.80 -1.22 4.25
C VAL A 113 -19.50 -2.44 4.85
N HIS A 114 -19.18 -2.78 6.09
CA HIS A 114 -19.77 -3.93 6.80
C HIS A 114 -21.29 -3.83 6.94
N ARG A 115 -21.83 -2.60 7.03
CA ARG A 115 -23.28 -2.38 7.08
C ARG A 115 -23.96 -2.48 5.71
N LEU A 116 -23.25 -2.18 4.63
CA LEU A 116 -23.82 -2.18 3.28
C LEU A 116 -23.75 -3.55 2.62
N VAL A 117 -22.64 -4.27 2.82
CA VAL A 117 -22.39 -5.56 2.16
C VAL A 117 -23.02 -6.68 3.01
N PRO A 118 -24.01 -7.44 2.48
CA PRO A 118 -24.57 -8.59 3.20
C PRO A 118 -23.48 -9.63 3.50
N ALA A 119 -23.54 -10.25 4.68
CA ALA A 119 -22.54 -11.23 5.12
C ALA A 119 -22.35 -12.38 4.12
N VAL A 120 -23.41 -12.81 3.44
CA VAL A 120 -23.40 -13.86 2.42
C VAL A 120 -22.60 -13.46 1.16
N ASN A 121 -22.48 -12.16 0.89
CA ASN A 121 -21.77 -11.63 -0.28
C ASN A 121 -20.36 -11.11 0.05
N ARG A 122 -19.90 -11.24 1.30
CA ARG A 122 -18.64 -10.67 1.77
C ARG A 122 -17.44 -11.06 0.90
N ASP A 123 -17.24 -12.36 0.72
CA ASP A 123 -16.07 -12.89 0.04
C ASP A 123 -16.11 -12.58 -1.46
N ASP A 124 -17.26 -12.74 -2.09
CA ASP A 124 -17.48 -12.39 -3.50
C ASP A 124 -17.26 -10.89 -3.75
N PHE A 125 -17.74 -10.04 -2.83
CA PHE A 125 -17.49 -8.59 -2.89
C PHE A 125 -16.01 -8.29 -2.86
N ILE A 126 -15.28 -8.83 -1.88
CA ILE A 126 -13.84 -8.59 -1.73
C ILE A 126 -13.09 -9.06 -2.97
N GLU A 127 -13.36 -10.27 -3.47
CA GLU A 127 -12.70 -10.78 -4.67
C GLU A 127 -13.00 -9.94 -5.92
N ALA A 128 -14.22 -9.43 -6.05
CA ALA A 128 -14.60 -8.60 -7.18
C ALA A 128 -13.91 -7.22 -7.18
N VAL A 129 -13.70 -6.62 -5.99
CA VAL A 129 -13.24 -5.23 -5.91
C VAL A 129 -11.77 -5.08 -5.54
N ARG A 130 -11.09 -6.11 -4.98
CA ARG A 130 -9.72 -6.00 -4.44
C ARG A 130 -8.72 -5.39 -5.44
N GLY A 131 -8.84 -5.70 -6.72
CA GLY A 131 -7.98 -5.15 -7.77
C GLY A 131 -8.10 -3.62 -7.96
N ASN A 132 -9.18 -3.03 -7.45
CA ASN A 132 -9.50 -1.61 -7.57
C ASN A 132 -9.31 -0.84 -6.24
N LEU A 133 -8.84 -1.51 -5.18
CA LEU A 133 -8.69 -0.91 -3.87
C LEU A 133 -7.25 -0.45 -3.64
N LEU A 134 -7.10 0.75 -3.11
CA LEU A 134 -5.86 1.29 -2.59
C LEU A 134 -6.01 1.64 -1.10
N SER A 135 -7.21 2.01 -0.69
CA SER A 135 -7.56 2.49 0.65
C SER A 135 -8.95 2.03 1.08
N PRO A 136 -9.30 2.02 2.39
CA PRO A 136 -10.63 1.66 2.86
C PRO A 136 -11.77 2.49 2.25
N PRO A 137 -11.64 3.81 2.01
CA PRO A 137 -12.65 4.59 1.32
C PRO A 137 -13.02 4.08 -0.08
N ASP A 138 -12.09 3.47 -0.81
CA ASP A 138 -12.39 2.90 -2.14
C ASP A 138 -13.38 1.75 -2.01
N ALA A 139 -13.23 0.91 -0.98
CA ALA A 139 -14.16 -0.19 -0.71
C ALA A 139 -15.58 0.33 -0.41
N LEU A 140 -15.70 1.47 0.29
CA LEU A 140 -16.99 2.09 0.57
C LEU A 140 -17.67 2.60 -0.72
N GLN A 141 -16.92 3.16 -1.64
CA GLN A 141 -17.46 3.58 -2.94
C GLN A 141 -18.02 2.38 -3.71
N TRP A 142 -17.26 1.27 -3.78
CA TRP A 142 -17.72 0.04 -4.41
C TRP A 142 -18.92 -0.58 -3.70
N ALA A 143 -18.93 -0.60 -2.36
CA ALA A 143 -20.07 -1.12 -1.59
C ALA A 143 -21.35 -0.30 -1.86
N ARG A 144 -21.24 1.02 -1.95
CA ARG A 144 -22.37 1.88 -2.33
C ARG A 144 -22.85 1.61 -3.74
N ALA A 145 -21.94 1.48 -4.70
CA ALA A 145 -22.27 1.22 -6.09
C ALA A 145 -23.00 -0.12 -6.28
N LEU A 146 -22.67 -1.15 -5.51
CA LEU A 146 -23.21 -2.50 -5.68
C LEU A 146 -24.41 -2.81 -4.80
N PHE A 147 -24.50 -2.20 -3.60
CA PHE A 147 -25.49 -2.57 -2.58
C PHE A 147 -26.37 -1.41 -2.10
N SER A 148 -26.20 -0.19 -2.64
CA SER A 148 -27.05 0.94 -2.32
C SER A 148 -27.90 1.34 -3.52
N THR A 149 -29.12 1.78 -3.24
CA THR A 149 -29.98 2.43 -4.25
C THR A 149 -29.68 3.93 -4.38
N ASP A 150 -28.89 4.47 -3.46
CA ASP A 150 -28.52 5.89 -3.36
C ASP A 150 -27.15 6.13 -4.01
N PHE A 151 -27.06 5.75 -5.29
CA PHE A 151 -25.83 5.89 -6.07
C PHE A 151 -25.85 7.23 -6.81
N ASP A 152 -25.03 8.16 -6.35
CA ASP A 152 -24.84 9.45 -7.01
C ASP A 152 -23.87 9.32 -8.18
N ILE A 153 -24.40 9.33 -9.39
CA ILE A 153 -23.60 9.36 -10.62
C ILE A 153 -23.18 10.81 -10.85
N SER A 154 -21.89 11.09 -10.82
CA SER A 154 -21.40 12.43 -11.15
C SER A 154 -21.94 12.91 -12.50
N HIS A 155 -22.21 14.22 -12.62
CA HIS A 155 -22.70 14.80 -13.87
C HIS A 155 -21.79 14.46 -15.06
N ALA A 156 -20.46 14.48 -14.87
CA ALA A 156 -19.48 14.11 -15.88
C ALA A 156 -19.60 12.64 -16.33
N ALA A 157 -19.83 11.72 -15.38
CA ALA A 157 -20.03 10.29 -15.69
C ALA A 157 -21.35 10.09 -16.46
N SER A 158 -22.42 10.79 -16.06
CA SER A 158 -23.70 10.75 -16.77
C SER A 158 -23.58 11.28 -18.21
N GLU A 159 -22.84 12.35 -18.42
CA GLU A 159 -22.57 12.88 -19.77
C GLU A 159 -21.73 11.93 -20.61
N ALA A 160 -20.69 11.33 -20.04
CA ALA A 160 -19.87 10.34 -20.73
C ALA A 160 -20.68 9.12 -21.19
N VAL A 161 -21.54 8.58 -20.31
CA VAL A 161 -22.45 7.46 -20.67
C VAL A 161 -23.44 7.86 -21.77
N ARG A 162 -24.03 9.06 -21.68
CA ARG A 162 -24.93 9.57 -22.73
C ARG A 162 -24.22 9.78 -24.07
N ALA A 163 -22.99 10.31 -24.04
CA ALA A 163 -22.19 10.53 -25.24
C ALA A 163 -21.74 9.22 -25.90
N ALA A 164 -21.54 8.16 -25.13
CA ALA A 164 -21.19 6.84 -25.65
C ALA A 164 -22.33 6.15 -26.45
N GLY A 165 -23.59 6.56 -26.22
CA GLY A 165 -24.76 6.07 -26.96
C GLY A 165 -25.19 4.65 -26.58
N ALA A 166 -26.22 4.15 -27.25
CA ALA A 166 -26.81 2.84 -26.97
C ALA A 166 -25.87 1.67 -27.35
N ASP A 167 -24.93 1.89 -28.24
CA ASP A 167 -24.02 0.84 -28.78
C ASP A 167 -22.83 0.55 -27.85
N PHE A 168 -22.71 1.28 -26.74
CA PHE A 168 -21.62 1.08 -25.79
C PHE A 168 -21.63 -0.29 -25.10
N PHE A 169 -22.83 -0.89 -24.97
CA PHE A 169 -23.06 -2.19 -24.35
C PHE A 169 -23.46 -3.30 -25.33
N ALA A 170 -23.34 -3.06 -26.62
CA ALA A 170 -23.72 -4.02 -27.67
C ALA A 170 -22.64 -5.04 -28.02
#